data_69148420df4a9e6d5c17a2c052dd6c15
#
_entry.id   69148420df4a9e6d5c17a2c052dd6c15
#
_cell.length_a   1.000
_cell.length_b   1.000
_cell.length_c   1.000
_cell.angle_alpha   90.00
_cell.angle_beta   90.00
_cell.angle_gamma   90.00
#
_symmetry.space_group_name_H-M   'P 1'
#
loop_
_entity.id
_entity.type
_entity.pdbx_description
1 polymer ?
#
loop_
_entity_poly.entity_id
_entity_poly.type
_entity_poly.pdbx_seq_one_letter_code
_entity_poly.pdbx_strand_id
1 'polypeptide(L)'
;MPRILAFDIGIKNLAWCCFEKDGTTERILGWDNYNLLSEESNVGSKSKGGKCAYCSVKAAYQANDTATCARHCPPTLPALRDTSGNLLKKIPSVADMKAIVSAKGLVRVPTKKADLEEEMKKIASLPIQVKKASKAPDVGLCEIHDSIKKLVTQQKELWSSCSLLLLENQPVFKNPTMKSVQILLFATLRDLLQQPPPQLKLVHAGKKVKDAATGDAGYKDRKAGSEARAEAFLKSPNLQDPMRWFTVWHRAAKKSDLADALSMCLDASA
;
A
#
# COMPACT_ATOMS: atom_id res chain seq x y z
N MET A 1 25.98 18.83 4.09
CA MET A 1 25.02 18.97 2.98
C MET A 1 23.62 18.79 3.55
N PRO A 2 22.69 19.70 3.26
CA PRO A 2 21.35 19.56 3.80
C PRO A 2 20.62 18.41 3.09
N ARG A 3 20.20 17.39 3.85
CA ARG A 3 19.30 16.36 3.40
C ARG A 3 17.88 16.74 3.75
N ILE A 4 17.00 16.60 2.78
CA ILE A 4 15.58 16.97 2.89
C ILE A 4 14.76 15.72 2.77
N LEU A 5 13.82 15.53 3.69
CA LEU A 5 12.83 14.46 3.65
C LEU A 5 11.44 15.07 3.54
N ALA A 6 10.68 14.72 2.52
CA ALA A 6 9.33 15.22 2.32
C ALA A 6 8.29 14.09 2.30
N PHE A 7 7.09 14.39 2.80
CA PHE A 7 5.96 13.47 2.86
C PHE A 7 4.72 14.08 2.22
N ASP A 8 4.19 13.40 1.20
CA ASP A 8 2.83 13.59 0.73
C ASP A 8 1.91 12.63 1.50
N ILE A 9 0.95 13.18 2.27
CA ILE A 9 0.25 12.42 3.30
C ILE A 9 -0.98 11.73 2.74
N GLY A 10 -0.96 10.41 2.76
CA GLY A 10 -2.06 9.53 2.40
C GLY A 10 -2.12 8.30 3.28
N ILE A 11 -3.33 7.80 3.56
CA ILE A 11 -3.51 6.60 4.37
C ILE A 11 -3.09 5.33 3.60
N LYS A 12 -3.49 5.22 2.33
CA LYS A 12 -3.09 4.10 1.44
C LYS A 12 -1.79 4.34 0.70
N ASN A 13 -1.39 5.60 0.58
CA ASN A 13 -0.20 5.99 -0.13
C ASN A 13 0.43 7.14 0.63
N LEU A 14 1.18 6.83 1.67
CA LEU A 14 2.08 7.77 2.31
C LEU A 14 3.34 7.80 1.45
N ALA A 15 3.40 8.78 0.53
CA ALA A 15 4.58 8.95 -0.31
C ALA A 15 5.64 9.74 0.43
N TRP A 16 6.90 9.36 0.25
CA TRP A 16 8.03 10.08 0.81
C TRP A 16 9.21 10.12 -0.16
N CYS A 17 10.00 11.18 -0.04
CA CYS A 17 11.24 11.36 -0.79
C CYS A 17 12.32 11.89 0.14
N CYS A 18 13.46 11.23 0.16
CA CYS A 18 14.69 11.71 0.80
C CYS A 18 15.67 12.19 -0.28
N PHE A 19 16.04 13.45 -0.23
CA PHE A 19 16.78 14.14 -1.27
C PHE A 19 17.99 14.88 -0.70
N GLU A 20 19.09 14.90 -1.45
CA GLU A 20 20.31 15.61 -1.14
C GLU A 20 20.79 16.39 -2.37
N LYS A 21 21.20 17.64 -2.16
CA LYS A 21 21.83 18.48 -3.20
C LYS A 21 23.20 18.96 -2.75
N ASP A 22 24.19 18.71 -3.59
CA ASP A 22 25.58 19.11 -3.37
C ASP A 22 26.10 19.85 -4.59
N GLY A 23 26.11 21.16 -4.50
CA GLY A 23 26.43 22.01 -5.65
C GLY A 23 25.49 21.72 -6.83
N THR A 24 26.04 21.21 -7.91
CA THR A 24 25.27 20.81 -9.10
C THR A 24 24.78 19.36 -9.04
N THR A 25 25.27 18.55 -8.11
CA THR A 25 24.92 17.12 -8.01
C THR A 25 23.67 16.93 -7.20
N GLU A 26 22.71 16.19 -7.73
CA GLU A 26 21.41 15.89 -7.14
C GLU A 26 21.26 14.38 -6.89
N ARG A 27 20.83 14.02 -5.69
CA ARG A 27 20.68 12.61 -5.28
C ARG A 27 19.34 12.36 -4.65
N ILE A 28 18.61 11.36 -5.15
CA ILE A 28 17.52 10.76 -4.39
C ILE A 28 18.13 9.64 -3.54
N LEU A 29 18.01 9.71 -2.23
CA LEU A 29 18.52 8.71 -1.30
C LEU A 29 17.49 7.62 -1.00
N GLY A 30 16.20 7.99 -1.10
CA GLY A 30 15.06 7.09 -0.97
C GLY A 30 13.80 7.75 -1.49
N TRP A 31 12.94 6.97 -2.15
CA TRP A 31 11.70 7.45 -2.76
C TRP A 31 10.72 6.31 -2.90
N ASP A 32 9.63 6.35 -2.14
CA ASP A 32 8.69 5.23 -2.10
C ASP A 32 7.28 5.66 -1.65
N ASN A 33 6.33 4.77 -1.85
CA ASN A 33 4.94 4.85 -1.43
C ASN A 33 4.64 3.76 -0.42
N TYR A 34 4.29 4.13 0.81
CA TYR A 34 3.96 3.19 1.87
C TYR A 34 2.46 3.15 2.15
N ASN A 35 1.90 1.94 2.21
CA ASN A 35 0.49 1.74 2.54
C ASN A 35 0.32 1.52 4.05
N LEU A 36 -0.19 2.53 4.77
CA LEU A 36 -0.44 2.44 6.21
C LEU A 36 -1.51 1.41 6.61
N LEU A 37 -2.29 0.91 5.64
CA LEU A 37 -3.33 -0.11 5.85
C LEU A 37 -2.85 -1.52 5.51
N SER A 38 -1.62 -1.67 4.98
CA SER A 38 -1.08 -2.99 4.72
C SER A 38 -0.67 -3.61 6.04
N GLU A 39 -1.44 -4.59 6.50
CA GLU A 39 -0.90 -5.58 7.40
C GLU A 39 0.27 -6.28 6.70
N GLU A 40 1.47 -5.80 6.86
CA GLU A 40 2.64 -6.67 6.84
C GLU A 40 2.70 -7.40 8.19
N SER A 41 1.61 -8.08 8.53
CA SER A 41 1.59 -9.11 9.53
C SER A 41 1.95 -10.39 8.80
N ASN A 42 3.14 -10.87 9.12
CA ASN A 42 3.61 -12.24 8.92
C ASN A 42 3.92 -12.68 7.49
N VAL A 43 5.16 -13.04 7.33
CA VAL A 43 5.69 -14.09 6.50
C VAL A 43 4.61 -15.14 6.20
N GLY A 44 3.96 -14.98 5.07
CA GLY A 44 2.88 -15.85 4.61
C GLY A 44 2.22 -15.17 3.42
N SER A 45 2.78 -15.39 2.23
CA SER A 45 2.30 -14.97 0.91
C SER A 45 0.90 -14.35 0.88
N LYS A 46 0.79 -13.02 0.85
CA LYS A 46 -0.40 -12.35 0.32
C LYS A 46 -0.52 -12.72 -1.15
N SER A 47 -1.27 -13.76 -1.47
CA SER A 47 -1.68 -14.04 -2.82
C SER A 47 -2.68 -12.96 -3.27
N LYS A 48 -2.19 -11.82 -3.75
CA LYS A 48 -2.88 -11.18 -4.86
C LYS A 48 -3.03 -12.29 -5.88
N GLY A 49 -4.23 -12.86 -6.07
CA GLY A 49 -4.50 -14.00 -6.93
C GLY A 49 -3.28 -14.45 -7.74
N GLY A 50 -2.39 -15.19 -7.11
CA GLY A 50 -1.12 -15.62 -7.71
C GLY A 50 -1.42 -16.50 -8.93
N LYS A 51 -0.40 -16.77 -9.72
CA LYS A 51 -0.51 -17.77 -10.77
C LYS A 51 -0.73 -19.15 -10.12
N CYS A 52 -1.45 -20.00 -10.79
CA CYS A 52 -1.56 -21.39 -10.43
C CYS A 52 -0.15 -22.02 -10.30
N ALA A 53 0.04 -22.84 -9.29
CA ALA A 53 1.34 -23.53 -9.08
C ALA A 53 1.78 -24.37 -10.29
N TYR A 54 0.86 -24.77 -11.16
CA TYR A 54 1.10 -25.71 -12.27
C TYR A 54 0.96 -25.07 -13.65
N CYS A 55 0.49 -23.80 -13.77
CA CYS A 55 0.38 -23.11 -15.07
C CYS A 55 0.32 -21.58 -14.89
N SER A 56 0.34 -20.83 -16.00
CA SER A 56 0.31 -19.36 -16.02
C SER A 56 -1.05 -18.73 -15.70
N VAL A 57 -2.12 -19.54 -15.60
CA VAL A 57 -3.48 -19.05 -15.32
C VAL A 57 -3.58 -18.59 -13.86
N LYS A 58 -4.40 -17.56 -13.61
CA LYS A 58 -4.67 -17.06 -12.26
C LYS A 58 -5.21 -18.17 -11.35
N ALA A 59 -4.61 -18.32 -10.17
CA ALA A 59 -5.13 -19.22 -9.14
C ALA A 59 -6.47 -18.71 -8.61
N ALA A 60 -7.42 -19.61 -8.47
CA ALA A 60 -8.77 -19.31 -7.98
C ALA A 60 -9.16 -20.17 -6.77
N TYR A 61 -8.43 -21.25 -6.49
CA TYR A 61 -8.70 -22.22 -5.44
C TYR A 61 -7.45 -22.48 -4.61
N GLN A 62 -7.67 -22.79 -3.33
CA GLN A 62 -6.65 -23.22 -2.37
C GLN A 62 -6.86 -24.68 -2.04
N ALA A 63 -5.89 -25.52 -2.37
CA ALA A 63 -5.82 -26.93 -1.98
C ALA A 63 -4.71 -27.07 -0.94
N ASN A 64 -5.06 -27.21 0.34
CA ASN A 64 -4.10 -27.10 1.44
C ASN A 64 -3.27 -25.79 1.30
N ASP A 65 -1.95 -25.87 1.21
CA ASP A 65 -1.07 -24.73 1.06
C ASP A 65 -0.78 -24.34 -0.40
N THR A 66 -1.41 -25.04 -1.37
CA THR A 66 -1.14 -24.82 -2.79
C THR A 66 -2.26 -24.03 -3.47
N ALA A 67 -1.91 -22.91 -4.10
CA ALA A 67 -2.83 -22.10 -4.89
C ALA A 67 -2.94 -22.65 -6.33
N THR A 68 -4.15 -22.99 -6.78
CA THR A 68 -4.40 -23.66 -8.06
C THR A 68 -5.51 -22.99 -8.86
N CYS A 69 -5.54 -23.19 -10.17
CA CYS A 69 -6.74 -22.93 -10.98
C CYS A 69 -7.68 -24.15 -10.90
N ALA A 70 -8.92 -23.99 -11.34
CA ALA A 70 -9.93 -25.07 -11.26
C ALA A 70 -9.51 -26.39 -11.95
N ARG A 71 -8.67 -26.30 -12.99
CA ARG A 71 -8.19 -27.49 -13.73
C ARG A 71 -7.07 -28.25 -13.00
N HIS A 72 -6.32 -27.56 -12.16
CA HIS A 72 -5.16 -28.11 -11.45
C HIS A 72 -5.41 -28.34 -9.96
N CYS A 73 -6.68 -28.32 -9.53
CA CYS A 73 -7.04 -28.84 -8.21
C CYS A 73 -6.73 -30.35 -8.17
N PRO A 74 -6.16 -30.87 -7.07
CA PRO A 74 -5.90 -32.30 -6.93
C PRO A 74 -7.18 -33.13 -7.12
N PRO A 75 -7.12 -34.32 -7.74
CA PRO A 75 -8.28 -35.19 -7.87
C PRO A 75 -8.94 -35.57 -6.54
N THR A 76 -8.12 -35.65 -5.48
CA THR A 76 -8.57 -35.91 -4.09
C THR A 76 -9.27 -34.72 -3.46
N LEU A 77 -8.97 -33.48 -3.93
CA LEU A 77 -9.54 -32.23 -3.47
C LEU A 77 -9.99 -31.39 -4.68
N PRO A 78 -11.04 -31.80 -5.40
CA PRO A 78 -11.50 -31.10 -6.59
C PRO A 78 -11.96 -29.67 -6.26
N ALA A 79 -11.98 -28.79 -7.27
CA ALA A 79 -12.51 -27.43 -7.09
C ALA A 79 -13.94 -27.47 -6.54
N LEU A 80 -14.22 -26.65 -5.53
CA LEU A 80 -15.51 -26.63 -4.85
C LEU A 80 -16.66 -26.36 -5.82
N ARG A 81 -17.72 -27.17 -5.72
CA ARG A 81 -18.94 -27.05 -6.51
C ARG A 81 -20.17 -26.95 -5.60
N ASP A 82 -21.23 -26.36 -6.12
CA ASP A 82 -22.55 -26.42 -5.48
C ASP A 82 -23.19 -27.82 -5.64
N THR A 83 -24.36 -28.00 -5.06
CA THR A 83 -25.16 -29.26 -5.15
C THR A 83 -25.61 -29.57 -6.57
N SER A 84 -25.62 -28.59 -7.48
CA SER A 84 -25.94 -28.76 -8.91
C SER A 84 -24.70 -29.03 -9.77
N GLY A 85 -23.50 -29.07 -9.18
CA GLY A 85 -22.24 -29.34 -9.87
C GLY A 85 -21.55 -28.11 -10.47
N ASN A 86 -22.06 -26.89 -10.25
CA ASN A 86 -21.44 -25.67 -10.76
C ASN A 86 -20.26 -25.24 -9.89
N LEU A 87 -19.19 -24.70 -10.52
CA LEU A 87 -18.01 -24.20 -9.83
C LEU A 87 -18.34 -22.95 -8.99
N LEU A 88 -18.05 -23.01 -7.70
CA LEU A 88 -18.20 -21.89 -6.79
C LEU A 88 -16.95 -21.01 -6.82
N LYS A 89 -17.12 -19.71 -7.07
CA LYS A 89 -16.06 -18.68 -7.08
C LYS A 89 -15.90 -17.96 -5.74
N LYS A 90 -16.77 -18.23 -4.79
CA LYS A 90 -16.77 -17.66 -3.42
C LYS A 90 -17.11 -18.76 -2.44
N ILE A 91 -16.72 -18.59 -1.19
CA ILE A 91 -17.18 -19.48 -0.11
C ILE A 91 -18.69 -19.33 0.04
N PRO A 92 -19.44 -20.42 0.02
CA PRO A 92 -20.90 -20.40 0.08
C PRO A 92 -21.43 -19.94 1.44
N SER A 93 -22.74 -19.72 1.54
CA SER A 93 -23.41 -19.43 2.81
C SER A 93 -23.36 -20.64 3.75
N VAL A 94 -23.61 -20.43 5.05
CA VAL A 94 -23.66 -21.52 6.04
C VAL A 94 -24.70 -22.58 5.64
N ALA A 95 -25.83 -22.17 5.07
CA ALA A 95 -26.85 -23.08 4.61
C ALA A 95 -26.39 -23.98 3.45
N ASP A 96 -25.72 -23.34 2.46
CA ASP A 96 -25.17 -24.07 1.30
C ASP A 96 -24.00 -24.97 1.71
N MET A 97 -23.13 -24.51 2.64
CA MET A 97 -22.08 -25.37 3.19
C MET A 97 -22.63 -26.64 3.82
N LYS A 98 -23.68 -26.50 4.65
CA LYS A 98 -24.36 -27.65 5.25
C LYS A 98 -24.92 -28.61 4.19
N ALA A 99 -25.55 -28.07 3.15
CA ALA A 99 -26.07 -28.87 2.05
C ALA A 99 -24.97 -29.63 1.31
N ILE A 100 -23.86 -28.99 1.00
CA ILE A 100 -22.70 -29.58 0.33
C ILE A 100 -22.07 -30.70 1.18
N VAL A 101 -21.85 -30.44 2.47
CA VAL A 101 -21.22 -31.38 3.39
C VAL A 101 -22.12 -32.57 3.63
N SER A 102 -23.46 -32.36 3.79
CA SER A 102 -24.46 -33.45 3.90
C SER A 102 -24.50 -34.31 2.66
N ALA A 103 -24.46 -33.70 1.47
CA ALA A 103 -24.45 -34.44 0.19
C ALA A 103 -23.21 -35.33 0.01
N LYS A 104 -22.13 -35.06 0.77
CA LYS A 104 -20.89 -35.87 0.81
C LYS A 104 -20.92 -36.98 1.87
N GLY A 105 -22.07 -37.20 2.54
CA GLY A 105 -22.27 -38.31 3.47
C GLY A 105 -21.77 -38.07 4.90
N LEU A 106 -21.53 -36.82 5.33
CA LEU A 106 -21.16 -36.54 6.71
C LEU A 106 -22.36 -36.81 7.64
N VAL A 107 -22.19 -37.75 8.55
CA VAL A 107 -23.27 -38.18 9.48
C VAL A 107 -23.65 -37.09 10.46
N ARG A 108 -22.66 -36.25 10.89
CA ARG A 108 -22.90 -35.15 11.82
C ARG A 108 -22.40 -33.83 11.21
N VAL A 109 -23.32 -33.02 10.71
CA VAL A 109 -23.02 -31.73 10.10
C VAL A 109 -22.81 -30.67 11.17
N PRO A 110 -21.63 -29.96 11.19
CA PRO A 110 -21.37 -28.90 12.13
C PRO A 110 -22.36 -27.73 12.00
N THR A 111 -22.55 -26.99 13.09
CA THR A 111 -23.44 -25.81 13.10
C THR A 111 -22.67 -24.51 12.92
N LYS A 112 -21.41 -24.46 13.39
CA LYS A 112 -20.55 -23.28 13.31
C LYS A 112 -19.88 -23.17 11.95
N LYS A 113 -19.77 -21.95 11.43
CA LYS A 113 -19.16 -21.68 10.12
C LYS A 113 -17.72 -22.16 10.02
N ALA A 114 -16.92 -21.95 11.05
CA ALA A 114 -15.52 -22.36 11.07
C ALA A 114 -15.35 -23.88 10.93
N ASP A 115 -16.16 -24.64 11.66
CA ASP A 115 -16.12 -26.11 11.64
C ASP A 115 -16.57 -26.64 10.26
N LEU A 116 -17.57 -25.98 9.64
CA LEU A 116 -18.02 -26.31 8.28
C LEU A 116 -16.94 -26.02 7.23
N GLU A 117 -16.21 -24.91 7.36
CA GLU A 117 -15.09 -24.59 6.47
C GLU A 117 -13.96 -25.63 6.60
N GLU A 118 -13.68 -26.12 7.82
CA GLU A 118 -12.69 -27.18 8.03
C GLU A 118 -13.14 -28.51 7.39
N GLU A 119 -14.40 -28.91 7.53
CA GLU A 119 -14.91 -30.09 6.85
C GLU A 119 -14.87 -29.94 5.32
N MET A 120 -15.21 -28.76 4.81
CA MET A 120 -15.13 -28.50 3.37
C MET A 120 -13.69 -28.59 2.83
N LYS A 121 -12.67 -28.15 3.58
CA LYS A 121 -11.25 -28.30 3.20
C LYS A 121 -10.83 -29.77 3.03
N LYS A 122 -11.46 -30.69 3.74
CA LYS A 122 -11.18 -32.12 3.63
C LYS A 122 -11.75 -32.75 2.34
N ILE A 123 -12.75 -32.12 1.73
CA ILE A 123 -13.49 -32.69 0.59
C ILE A 123 -13.31 -31.92 -0.72
N ALA A 124 -12.83 -30.67 -0.67
CA ALA A 124 -12.66 -29.83 -1.85
C ALA A 124 -11.61 -28.73 -1.67
N SER A 125 -11.03 -28.30 -2.78
CA SER A 125 -10.24 -27.06 -2.84
C SER A 125 -11.17 -25.86 -2.74
N LEU A 126 -10.98 -25.01 -1.74
CA LEU A 126 -11.83 -23.86 -1.49
C LEU A 126 -11.47 -22.66 -2.37
N PRO A 127 -12.45 -21.84 -2.78
CA PRO A 127 -12.16 -20.57 -3.47
C PRO A 127 -11.26 -19.69 -2.62
N ILE A 128 -10.22 -19.13 -3.24
CA ILE A 128 -9.31 -18.18 -2.59
C ILE A 128 -10.11 -16.94 -2.20
N GLN A 129 -10.21 -16.67 -0.91
CA GLN A 129 -10.80 -15.45 -0.41
C GLN A 129 -9.79 -14.31 -0.55
N VAL A 130 -9.98 -13.44 -1.51
CA VAL A 130 -9.31 -12.14 -1.50
C VAL A 130 -10.03 -11.29 -0.45
N LYS A 131 -9.46 -11.15 0.75
CA LYS A 131 -9.95 -10.15 1.71
C LYS A 131 -10.00 -8.81 0.97
N LYS A 132 -11.15 -8.19 0.90
CA LYS A 132 -11.24 -6.81 0.39
C LYS A 132 -10.32 -5.97 1.26
N ALA A 133 -9.43 -5.22 0.61
CA ALA A 133 -8.61 -4.26 1.35
C ALA A 133 -9.55 -3.37 2.18
N SER A 134 -9.27 -3.24 3.48
CA SER A 134 -10.01 -2.35 4.37
C SER A 134 -10.09 -0.95 3.76
N LYS A 135 -11.27 -0.34 3.81
CA LYS A 135 -11.41 1.04 3.37
C LYS A 135 -10.77 1.94 4.44
N ALA A 136 -10.16 3.04 4.02
CA ALA A 136 -9.50 3.96 4.94
C ALA A 136 -10.37 4.43 6.14
N PRO A 137 -11.70 4.63 6.00
CA PRO A 137 -12.57 4.96 7.14
C PRO A 137 -12.76 3.83 8.15
N ASP A 138 -12.47 2.58 7.79
CA ASP A 138 -12.75 1.41 8.62
C ASP A 138 -11.55 1.01 9.51
N VAL A 139 -10.43 1.75 9.40
CA VAL A 139 -9.19 1.46 10.16
C VAL A 139 -9.03 2.46 11.28
N GLY A 140 -8.80 1.97 12.49
CA GLY A 140 -8.59 2.80 13.66
C GLY A 140 -7.29 3.61 13.60
N LEU A 141 -7.23 4.69 14.37
CA LEU A 141 -6.02 5.51 14.45
C LEU A 141 -4.85 4.76 15.14
N CYS A 142 -5.14 3.77 15.97
CA CYS A 142 -4.12 2.95 16.62
C CYS A 142 -3.34 2.14 15.58
N GLU A 143 -4.03 1.42 14.70
CA GLU A 143 -3.41 0.61 13.63
C GLU A 143 -2.61 1.49 12.65
N ILE A 144 -3.15 2.68 12.33
CA ILE A 144 -2.44 3.65 11.49
C ILE A 144 -1.17 4.13 12.20
N HIS A 145 -1.23 4.42 13.49
CA HIS A 145 -0.07 4.87 14.26
C HIS A 145 0.99 3.78 14.37
N ASP A 146 0.60 2.53 14.64
CA ASP A 146 1.52 1.40 14.68
C ASP A 146 2.23 1.19 13.33
N SER A 147 1.50 1.36 12.23
CA SER A 147 2.06 1.31 10.88
C SER A 147 3.06 2.46 10.61
N ILE A 148 2.74 3.68 11.08
CA ILE A 148 3.67 4.83 11.01
C ILE A 148 4.93 4.55 11.83
N LYS A 149 4.80 4.08 13.07
CA LYS A 149 5.94 3.72 13.93
C LYS A 149 6.85 2.70 13.24
N LYS A 150 6.25 1.66 12.65
CA LYS A 150 6.98 0.64 11.91
C LYS A 150 7.78 1.24 10.77
N LEU A 151 7.14 2.07 9.95
CA LEU A 151 7.80 2.75 8.83
C LEU A 151 8.96 3.64 9.29
N VAL A 152 8.72 4.49 10.30
CA VAL A 152 9.75 5.39 10.84
C VAL A 152 10.92 4.60 11.41
N THR A 153 10.65 3.49 12.12
CA THR A 153 11.70 2.61 12.66
C THR A 153 12.51 1.94 11.55
N GLN A 154 11.86 1.48 10.48
CA GLN A 154 12.54 0.86 9.33
C GLN A 154 13.44 1.84 8.58
N GLN A 155 13.05 3.10 8.51
CA GLN A 155 13.78 4.14 7.78
C GLN A 155 14.62 5.04 8.71
N LYS A 156 14.70 4.72 10.00
CA LYS A 156 15.29 5.59 11.03
C LYS A 156 16.69 6.05 10.70
N GLU A 157 17.55 5.17 10.24
CA GLU A 157 18.93 5.47 9.92
C GLU A 157 19.02 6.53 8.81
N LEU A 158 18.31 6.34 7.69
CA LEU A 158 18.26 7.27 6.60
C LEU A 158 17.62 8.60 7.01
N TRP A 159 16.47 8.56 7.68
CA TRP A 159 15.70 9.76 7.99
C TRP A 159 16.32 10.60 9.10
N SER A 160 17.05 10.00 10.06
CA SER A 160 17.82 10.72 11.07
C SER A 160 18.97 11.53 10.48
N SER A 161 19.45 11.18 9.30
CA SER A 161 20.48 11.94 8.61
C SER A 161 19.97 13.23 7.94
N CYS A 162 18.64 13.43 7.89
CA CYS A 162 18.04 14.62 7.29
C CYS A 162 18.06 15.81 8.24
N SER A 163 18.33 16.99 7.72
CA SER A 163 18.29 18.26 8.47
C SER A 163 16.93 18.95 8.43
N LEU A 164 16.13 18.65 7.40
CA LEU A 164 14.83 19.26 7.17
C LEU A 164 13.80 18.19 6.80
N LEU A 165 12.65 18.23 7.51
CA LEU A 165 11.48 17.39 7.24
C LEU A 165 10.32 18.28 6.78
N LEU A 166 9.70 17.90 5.68
CA LEU A 166 8.56 18.59 5.08
C LEU A 166 7.34 17.69 5.11
N LEU A 167 6.26 18.12 5.74
CA LEU A 167 4.99 17.41 5.74
C LEU A 167 3.93 18.25 5.02
N GLU A 168 3.19 17.63 4.12
CA GLU A 168 2.02 18.30 3.55
C GLU A 168 1.03 18.69 4.63
N ASN A 169 0.60 19.95 4.63
CA ASN A 169 -0.39 20.44 5.58
C ASN A 169 -1.80 20.03 5.15
N GLN A 170 -2.42 19.13 5.88
CA GLN A 170 -3.76 18.64 5.60
C GLN A 170 -4.84 19.58 6.13
N PRO A 171 -5.88 19.91 5.34
CA PRO A 171 -6.97 20.76 5.79
C PRO A 171 -7.86 20.03 6.80
N VAL A 172 -8.15 20.68 7.93
CA VAL A 172 -8.91 20.10 9.05
C VAL A 172 -10.34 19.73 8.64
N PHE A 173 -11.03 20.64 7.95
CA PHE A 173 -12.45 20.47 7.66
C PHE A 173 -12.77 19.51 6.51
N LYS A 174 -11.88 19.39 5.52
CA LYS A 174 -12.12 18.53 4.36
C LYS A 174 -11.87 17.04 4.66
N ASN A 175 -10.88 16.75 5.48
CA ASN A 175 -10.53 15.36 5.82
C ASN A 175 -9.88 15.28 7.22
N PRO A 176 -10.68 15.18 8.29
CA PRO A 176 -10.17 15.14 9.66
C PRO A 176 -9.27 13.92 9.92
N THR A 177 -9.56 12.78 9.30
CA THR A 177 -8.72 11.58 9.44
C THR A 177 -7.32 11.81 8.87
N MET A 178 -7.20 12.46 7.71
CA MET A 178 -5.88 12.80 7.14
C MET A 178 -5.11 13.78 8.02
N LYS A 179 -5.82 14.71 8.68
CA LYS A 179 -5.19 15.60 9.65
C LYS A 179 -4.68 14.85 10.87
N SER A 180 -5.41 13.86 11.35
CA SER A 180 -4.96 12.98 12.44
C SER A 180 -3.72 12.18 12.03
N VAL A 181 -3.67 11.64 10.82
CA VAL A 181 -2.48 10.95 10.28
C VAL A 181 -1.28 11.89 10.22
N GLN A 182 -1.47 13.14 9.77
CA GLN A 182 -0.41 14.15 9.77
C GLN A 182 0.15 14.39 11.18
N ILE A 183 -0.72 14.52 12.19
CA ILE A 183 -0.32 14.76 13.58
C ILE A 183 0.43 13.54 14.14
N LEU A 184 -0.09 12.33 13.90
CA LEU A 184 0.57 11.10 14.32
C LEU A 184 1.96 10.95 13.67
N LEU A 185 2.08 11.21 12.38
CA LEU A 185 3.37 11.18 11.69
C LEU A 185 4.32 12.24 12.27
N PHE A 186 3.85 13.47 12.46
CA PHE A 186 4.62 14.56 13.06
C PHE A 186 5.18 14.16 14.43
N ALA A 187 4.33 13.66 15.33
CA ALA A 187 4.74 13.25 16.68
C ALA A 187 5.74 12.09 16.62
N THR A 188 5.46 11.06 15.82
CA THR A 188 6.33 9.89 15.71
C THR A 188 7.72 10.25 15.15
N LEU A 189 7.79 11.14 14.17
CA LEU A 189 9.07 11.60 13.64
C LEU A 189 9.89 12.35 14.69
N ARG A 190 9.25 13.21 15.49
CA ARG A 190 9.93 13.93 16.58
C ARG A 190 10.41 13.02 17.70
N ASP A 191 9.66 11.97 18.00
CA ASP A 191 9.99 11.05 19.10
C ASP A 191 11.07 10.03 18.71
N LEU A 192 11.02 9.51 17.50
CA LEU A 192 11.86 8.37 17.07
C LEU A 192 13.13 8.77 16.34
N LEU A 193 13.19 9.97 15.74
CA LEU A 193 14.39 10.43 15.05
C LEU A 193 15.40 11.00 16.05
N GLN A 194 16.59 11.30 15.55
CA GLN A 194 17.74 11.75 16.33
C GLN A 194 17.42 12.97 17.23
N GLN A 195 18.06 13.05 18.37
CA GLN A 195 17.98 14.21 19.27
C GLN A 195 19.23 15.11 19.12
N PRO A 196 19.10 16.41 18.78
CA PRO A 196 17.84 17.11 18.51
C PRO A 196 17.19 16.63 17.20
N PRO A 197 15.83 16.61 17.15
CA PRO A 197 15.13 16.17 15.95
C PRO A 197 15.38 17.16 14.79
N PRO A 198 15.36 16.69 13.52
CA PRO A 198 15.44 17.54 12.36
C PRO A 198 14.39 18.66 12.36
N GLN A 199 14.70 19.79 11.71
CA GLN A 199 13.71 20.86 11.56
C GLN A 199 12.50 20.37 10.79
N LEU A 200 11.29 20.52 11.35
CA LEU A 200 10.06 20.07 10.75
C LEU A 200 9.19 21.25 10.32
N LYS A 201 8.79 21.29 9.04
CA LYS A 201 7.94 22.32 8.43
C LYS A 201 6.71 21.72 7.80
N LEU A 202 5.56 22.41 7.95
CA LEU A 202 4.34 22.10 7.22
C LEU A 202 4.31 22.88 5.91
N VAL A 203 4.05 22.18 4.79
CA VAL A 203 4.01 22.76 3.44
C VAL A 203 2.58 22.76 2.93
N HIS A 204 2.09 23.88 2.43
CA HIS A 204 0.75 23.97 1.86
C HIS A 204 0.71 23.35 0.46
N ALA A 205 -0.31 22.49 0.22
CA ALA A 205 -0.52 21.80 -1.06
C ALA A 205 -0.62 22.76 -2.28
N GLY A 206 -1.13 23.98 -2.08
CA GLY A 206 -1.26 24.97 -3.14
C GLY A 206 0.04 25.58 -3.68
N LYS A 207 1.17 25.30 -3.03
CA LYS A 207 2.48 25.78 -3.50
C LYS A 207 3.24 24.80 -4.41
N LYS A 208 2.67 23.63 -4.65
CA LYS A 208 3.33 22.55 -5.41
C LYS A 208 3.47 22.82 -6.91
N VAL A 209 2.63 23.67 -7.49
CA VAL A 209 2.70 24.09 -8.90
C VAL A 209 2.37 25.57 -8.98
N LYS A 210 3.32 26.39 -9.47
CA LYS A 210 3.08 27.81 -9.74
C LYS A 210 1.98 27.94 -10.80
N ASP A 211 1.10 28.92 -10.62
CA ASP A 211 0.04 29.30 -11.59
C ASP A 211 -1.09 28.30 -11.84
N ALA A 212 -1.18 27.20 -11.07
CA ALA A 212 -2.30 26.28 -11.18
C ALA A 212 -3.58 26.85 -10.53
N ALA A 213 -4.72 26.67 -11.19
CA ALA A 213 -6.04 27.07 -10.66
C ALA A 213 -6.29 26.47 -9.27
N THR A 214 -6.90 27.25 -8.38
CA THR A 214 -7.28 26.81 -7.04
C THR A 214 -8.60 25.99 -7.07
N GLY A 215 -8.77 25.07 -6.11
CA GLY A 215 -9.96 24.24 -6.02
C GLY A 215 -9.91 22.93 -6.82
N ASP A 216 -11.08 22.28 -6.94
CA ASP A 216 -11.18 20.93 -7.55
C ASP A 216 -11.00 20.97 -9.08
N ALA A 217 -11.33 22.09 -9.76
CA ALA A 217 -11.15 22.24 -11.20
C ALA A 217 -9.68 22.13 -11.63
N GLY A 218 -8.74 22.69 -10.84
CA GLY A 218 -7.29 22.60 -11.11
C GLY A 218 -6.60 21.34 -10.58
N TYR A 219 -7.35 20.39 -9.97
CA TYR A 219 -6.72 19.21 -9.35
C TYR A 219 -6.02 18.29 -10.36
N LYS A 220 -6.65 18.04 -11.50
CA LYS A 220 -6.06 17.21 -12.57
C LYS A 220 -4.82 17.86 -13.16
N ASP A 221 -4.86 19.17 -13.38
CA ASP A 221 -3.75 19.92 -13.97
C ASP A 221 -2.55 19.98 -13.01
N ARG A 222 -2.81 20.16 -11.70
CA ARG A 222 -1.77 20.10 -10.67
C ARG A 222 -1.09 18.73 -10.62
N LYS A 223 -1.87 17.63 -10.72
CA LYS A 223 -1.30 16.29 -10.77
C LYS A 223 -0.48 16.04 -12.01
N ALA A 224 -0.99 16.41 -13.18
CA ALA A 224 -0.23 16.31 -14.42
C ALA A 224 1.05 17.15 -14.38
N GLY A 225 0.98 18.35 -13.80
CA GLY A 225 2.13 19.24 -13.65
C GLY A 225 3.21 18.67 -12.71
N SER A 226 2.82 18.08 -11.57
CA SER A 226 3.79 17.45 -10.66
C SER A 226 4.42 16.19 -11.26
N GLU A 227 3.65 15.37 -11.98
CA GLU A 227 4.17 14.20 -12.71
C GLU A 227 5.13 14.60 -13.81
N ALA A 228 4.80 15.62 -14.64
CA ALA A 228 5.68 16.14 -15.68
C ALA A 228 6.99 16.70 -15.09
N ARG A 229 6.92 17.40 -13.96
CA ARG A 229 8.09 17.90 -13.24
C ARG A 229 8.99 16.77 -12.74
N ALA A 230 8.41 15.71 -12.16
CA ALA A 230 9.17 14.55 -11.73
C ALA A 230 9.84 13.83 -12.90
N GLU A 231 9.16 13.66 -14.03
CA GLU A 231 9.74 13.07 -15.23
C GLU A 231 10.87 13.92 -15.83
N ALA A 232 10.72 15.22 -15.84
CA ALA A 232 11.78 16.13 -16.28
C ALA A 232 13.01 16.05 -15.36
N PHE A 233 12.79 15.99 -14.05
CA PHE A 233 13.87 15.85 -13.06
C PHE A 233 14.61 14.51 -13.22
N LEU A 234 13.89 13.40 -13.44
CA LEU A 234 14.51 12.09 -13.68
C LEU A 234 15.42 12.07 -14.92
N LYS A 235 15.22 12.97 -15.87
CA LYS A 235 16.07 13.17 -17.07
C LYS A 235 17.18 14.19 -16.88
N SER A 236 17.28 14.78 -15.68
CA SER A 236 18.33 15.78 -15.36
C SER A 236 19.72 15.15 -15.46
N PRO A 237 20.68 15.81 -16.13
CA PRO A 237 22.05 15.34 -16.18
C PRO A 237 22.75 15.41 -14.80
N ASN A 238 22.18 16.15 -13.86
CA ASN A 238 22.70 16.32 -12.51
C ASN A 238 22.28 15.22 -11.55
N LEU A 239 21.25 14.43 -11.91
CA LEU A 239 20.74 13.35 -11.08
C LEU A 239 21.66 12.13 -11.11
N GLN A 240 22.09 11.69 -9.95
CA GLN A 240 22.82 10.44 -9.81
C GLN A 240 21.88 9.23 -9.85
N ASP A 241 22.35 8.18 -10.53
CA ASP A 241 21.67 6.89 -10.67
C ASP A 241 20.22 7.01 -11.20
N PRO A 242 19.98 7.70 -12.34
CA PRO A 242 18.64 7.96 -12.85
C PRO A 242 17.87 6.68 -13.17
N MET A 243 18.54 5.61 -13.65
CA MET A 243 17.90 4.36 -14.05
C MET A 243 17.20 3.64 -12.89
N ARG A 244 17.81 3.69 -11.69
CA ARG A 244 17.18 3.19 -10.47
C ARG A 244 15.84 3.88 -10.22
N TRP A 245 15.82 5.20 -10.30
CA TRP A 245 14.64 6.01 -9.99
C TRP A 245 13.59 5.98 -11.09
N PHE A 246 13.98 5.84 -12.35
CA PHE A 246 13.06 5.50 -13.44
C PHE A 246 12.34 4.17 -13.16
N THR A 247 13.05 3.18 -12.65
CA THR A 247 12.44 1.88 -12.31
C THR A 247 11.39 2.02 -11.20
N VAL A 248 11.68 2.78 -10.14
CA VAL A 248 10.73 3.09 -9.06
C VAL A 248 9.51 3.82 -9.63
N TRP A 249 9.74 4.87 -10.43
CA TRP A 249 8.69 5.67 -11.06
C TRP A 249 7.75 4.84 -11.94
N HIS A 250 8.29 3.99 -12.79
CA HIS A 250 7.47 3.17 -13.70
C HIS A 250 6.67 2.07 -12.99
N ARG A 251 7.17 1.56 -11.86
CA ARG A 251 6.47 0.55 -11.05
C ARG A 251 5.41 1.15 -10.13
N ALA A 252 5.44 2.43 -9.90
CA ALA A 252 4.53 3.09 -8.99
C ALA A 252 3.07 3.03 -9.48
N ALA A 253 2.18 2.54 -8.61
CA ALA A 253 0.74 2.49 -8.89
C ALA A 253 0.10 3.89 -8.88
N LYS A 254 0.70 4.84 -8.13
CA LYS A 254 0.28 6.24 -8.02
C LYS A 254 1.49 7.15 -8.14
N LYS A 255 1.78 7.57 -9.35
CA LYS A 255 2.89 8.45 -9.68
C LYS A 255 2.74 9.84 -9.09
N SER A 256 1.52 10.39 -9.07
CA SER A 256 1.27 11.73 -8.56
C SER A 256 1.72 11.94 -7.12
N ASP A 257 1.48 10.94 -6.24
CA ASP A 257 1.81 11.07 -4.82
C ASP A 257 3.35 11.05 -4.62
N LEU A 258 4.06 10.22 -5.39
CA LEU A 258 5.53 10.26 -5.46
C LEU A 258 6.07 11.58 -6.00
N ALA A 259 5.46 12.09 -7.09
CA ALA A 259 5.85 13.36 -7.70
C ALA A 259 5.66 14.52 -6.73
N ASP A 260 4.60 14.52 -5.93
CA ASP A 260 4.31 15.54 -4.95
C ASP A 260 5.37 15.56 -3.83
N ALA A 261 5.78 14.38 -3.31
CA ALA A 261 6.85 14.29 -2.33
C ALA A 261 8.20 14.77 -2.88
N LEU A 262 8.56 14.37 -4.11
CA LEU A 262 9.78 14.84 -4.78
C LEU A 262 9.75 16.35 -5.03
N SER A 263 8.63 16.89 -5.52
CA SER A 263 8.46 18.32 -5.78
C SER A 263 8.69 19.17 -4.54
N MET A 264 8.22 18.74 -3.36
CA MET A 264 8.49 19.42 -2.10
C MET A 264 9.99 19.47 -1.75
N CYS A 265 10.73 18.39 -2.04
CA CYS A 265 12.18 18.39 -1.86
C CYS A 265 12.88 19.37 -2.81
N LEU A 266 12.49 19.37 -4.09
CA LEU A 266 13.07 20.25 -5.10
C LEU A 266 12.81 21.73 -4.78
N ASP A 267 11.59 22.09 -4.33
CA ASP A 267 11.23 23.45 -3.95
C ASP A 267 12.02 23.95 -2.73
N ALA A 268 12.35 23.06 -1.81
CA ALA A 268 13.10 23.42 -0.61
C ALA A 268 14.63 23.45 -0.82
N SER A 269 15.11 22.88 -1.92
CA SER A 269 16.53 22.85 -2.30
C SER A 269 16.93 23.93 -3.31
N ALA A 270 15.95 24.71 -3.81
CA ALA A 270 16.14 25.77 -4.81
C ALA A 270 16.85 27.01 -4.27
#